data_f3f42c6314dd8237300f3a96ac413f7a
#
_entry.id   f3f42c6314dd8237300f3a96ac413f7a
#
_cell.length_a   1.000
_cell.length_b   1.000
_cell.length_c   1.000
_cell.angle_alpha   90.00
_cell.angle_beta   90.00
_cell.angle_gamma   90.00
#
_symmetry.space_group_name_H-M   'P 1'
#
loop_
_entity.id
_entity.type
_entity.pdbx_description
1 polymer ?
#
loop_
_entity_poly.entity_id
_entity_poly.type
_entity_poly.pdbx_seq_one_letter_code
_entity_poly.pdbx_strand_id
1 'polypeptide(L)'
;MSELDHEETGYIGAGFPTAGSAAGLSSASEWRTVLAAFSHIVLVANSDAVDIAGLRAQFPATALFVFFNKVYKVLDRPFHGHSLLISRGQPRGANIVYRGEVGEVVKFFPKDYFVGILNIRLGPEEKLNPAADFQGAPTGHLDLVGFCSDFYTEGKTPTSGFALALWLSDLKLPGPIVLAGFSARRSQMWRVVSAHDWSFEQTFLRLFARLGKITIHGGVSLNPYIRLAERFTEIPPAEIALAAAEVLSERLGNTDAEVDRLISLTNVIRSMDQLLRRVRPSFLRRKPKRPPGEQ
;
A
#
# COMPACT_ATOMS: atom_id res chain seq x y z
N MET A 1 57.36 8.67 9.40
CA MET A 1 56.55 9.00 10.57
C MET A 1 55.81 10.27 10.22
N SER A 2 54.60 10.15 9.74
CA SER A 2 53.66 11.25 9.61
C SER A 2 52.30 10.66 9.94
N GLU A 3 51.74 11.10 11.04
CA GLU A 3 50.43 10.81 11.53
C GLU A 3 49.38 11.33 10.54
N LEU A 4 48.51 10.45 10.08
CA LEU A 4 47.30 10.82 9.37
C LEU A 4 46.19 10.98 10.41
N ASP A 5 45.90 12.22 10.74
CA ASP A 5 44.73 12.61 11.52
C ASP A 5 43.46 12.19 10.76
N HIS A 6 42.75 11.19 11.29
CA HIS A 6 41.39 10.93 10.93
C HIS A 6 40.49 11.94 11.65
N GLU A 7 40.05 12.98 10.95
CA GLU A 7 38.92 13.79 11.37
C GLU A 7 37.65 12.91 11.40
N GLU A 8 37.34 12.40 12.57
CA GLU A 8 35.99 11.96 12.91
C GLU A 8 35.09 13.20 12.89
N THR A 9 34.37 13.41 11.77
CA THR A 9 33.24 14.35 11.72
C THR A 9 32.17 13.86 12.68
N GLY A 10 32.21 14.43 13.89
CA GLY A 10 31.27 14.20 14.95
C GLY A 10 29.83 14.52 14.49
N TYR A 11 29.05 13.48 14.24
CA TYR A 11 27.59 13.58 14.16
C TYR A 11 27.09 13.80 15.59
N ILE A 12 26.84 15.06 15.95
CA ILE A 12 26.31 15.45 17.26
C ILE A 12 24.92 14.83 17.39
N GLY A 13 24.77 13.92 18.35
CA GLY A 13 23.63 13.07 18.57
C GLY A 13 22.31 13.80 18.77
N ALA A 14 21.45 13.73 17.77
CA ALA A 14 20.03 13.66 18.04
C ALA A 14 19.78 12.24 18.58
N GLY A 15 19.36 12.13 19.84
CA GLY A 15 19.05 10.83 20.45
C GLY A 15 18.09 10.03 19.57
N PHE A 16 18.24 8.71 19.55
CA PHE A 16 17.38 7.82 18.78
C PHE A 16 15.90 8.15 19.08
N PRO A 17 14.99 8.22 18.07
CA PRO A 17 13.61 8.64 18.29
C PRO A 17 12.94 7.75 19.32
N THR A 18 12.40 8.39 20.35
CA THR A 18 11.67 7.69 21.40
C THR A 18 10.28 7.30 20.91
N ALA A 19 9.67 6.37 21.61
CA ALA A 19 8.26 6.09 21.46
C ALA A 19 7.46 7.41 21.56
N GLY A 20 6.46 7.57 20.70
CA GLY A 20 5.62 8.77 20.66
C GLY A 20 6.18 9.97 19.89
N SER A 21 7.34 9.86 19.25
CA SER A 21 7.96 10.98 18.52
C SER A 21 7.16 11.49 17.31
N ALA A 22 6.09 10.82 16.89
CA ALA A 22 5.15 11.31 15.89
C ALA A 22 4.20 12.41 16.38
N ALA A 23 4.11 12.62 17.69
CA ALA A 23 3.13 13.55 18.27
C ALA A 23 3.34 15.00 17.77
N GLY A 24 2.31 15.56 17.15
CA GLY A 24 2.30 16.96 16.71
C GLY A 24 3.09 17.26 15.44
N LEU A 25 3.78 16.28 14.84
CA LEU A 25 4.51 16.53 13.59
C LEU A 25 3.52 16.85 12.46
N SER A 26 3.83 17.86 11.66
CA SER A 26 2.94 18.37 10.62
C SER A 26 3.64 18.78 9.33
N SER A 27 4.95 18.81 9.30
CA SER A 27 5.76 19.19 8.14
C SER A 27 6.68 18.07 7.66
N ALA A 28 7.01 18.09 6.37
CA ALA A 28 7.95 17.14 5.78
C ALA A 28 9.35 17.19 6.45
N SER A 29 9.79 18.37 6.89
CA SER A 29 11.09 18.54 7.56
C SER A 29 11.13 17.89 8.95
N GLU A 30 10.07 18.04 9.73
CA GLU A 30 9.94 17.38 11.04
C GLU A 30 9.93 15.85 10.88
N TRP A 31 9.11 15.35 9.96
CA TRP A 31 9.09 13.92 9.64
C TRP A 31 10.43 13.41 9.16
N ARG A 32 11.12 14.18 8.29
CA ARG A 32 12.47 13.81 7.83
C ARG A 32 13.42 13.65 9.00
N THR A 33 13.40 14.55 9.96
CA THR A 33 14.27 14.49 11.16
C THR A 33 14.03 13.21 11.96
N VAL A 34 12.79 12.84 12.22
CA VAL A 34 12.45 11.60 12.94
C VAL A 34 12.82 10.37 12.12
N LEU A 35 12.50 10.34 10.84
CA LEU A 35 12.72 9.17 9.99
C LEU A 35 14.20 8.93 9.66
N ALA A 36 15.01 9.98 9.61
CA ALA A 36 16.44 9.89 9.31
C ALA A 36 17.26 9.16 10.38
N ALA A 37 16.73 9.01 11.58
CA ALA A 37 17.42 8.32 12.67
C ALA A 37 17.33 6.78 12.55
N PHE A 38 16.45 6.26 11.71
CA PHE A 38 16.29 4.81 11.52
C PHE A 38 17.23 4.29 10.44
N SER A 39 17.85 3.13 10.70
CA SER A 39 18.78 2.49 9.76
C SER A 39 18.09 2.01 8.47
N HIS A 40 16.83 1.62 8.56
CA HIS A 40 16.00 1.16 7.45
C HIS A 40 14.56 1.62 7.66
N ILE A 41 13.83 1.90 6.58
CA ILE A 41 12.39 2.11 6.63
C ILE A 41 11.74 0.99 5.81
N VAL A 42 11.05 0.08 6.50
CA VAL A 42 10.43 -1.11 5.91
C VAL A 42 8.94 -0.91 5.83
N LEU A 43 8.41 -0.63 4.63
CA LEU A 43 6.99 -0.53 4.37
C LEU A 43 6.40 -1.92 4.21
N VAL A 44 5.44 -2.26 5.05
CA VAL A 44 4.78 -3.58 5.07
C VAL A 44 3.38 -3.45 4.51
N ALA A 45 3.17 -3.94 3.29
CA ALA A 45 1.85 -3.95 2.68
C ALA A 45 0.91 -4.90 3.44
N ASN A 46 -0.38 -4.56 3.44
CA ASN A 46 -1.41 -5.46 3.93
C ASN A 46 -1.58 -6.66 2.97
N SER A 47 -0.66 -7.61 3.01
CA SER A 47 -0.61 -8.78 2.14
C SER A 47 -0.47 -10.05 2.97
N ASP A 48 -1.25 -11.05 2.61
CA ASP A 48 -1.20 -12.41 3.21
C ASP A 48 0.07 -13.20 2.84
N ALA A 49 0.86 -12.67 1.91
CA ALA A 49 2.12 -13.28 1.47
C ALA A 49 3.35 -12.82 2.29
N VAL A 50 3.19 -11.94 3.31
CA VAL A 50 4.31 -11.43 4.10
C VAL A 50 4.45 -12.24 5.39
N ASP A 51 5.56 -12.96 5.53
CA ASP A 51 5.99 -13.49 6.81
C ASP A 51 6.60 -12.37 7.66
N ILE A 52 5.82 -11.86 8.61
CA ILE A 52 6.23 -10.73 9.47
C ILE A 52 7.38 -11.11 10.39
N ALA A 53 7.41 -12.32 10.93
CA ALA A 53 8.45 -12.76 11.84
C ALA A 53 9.78 -12.92 11.10
N GLY A 54 9.77 -13.60 9.95
CA GLY A 54 10.93 -13.74 9.09
C GLY A 54 11.42 -12.40 8.55
N LEU A 55 10.50 -11.50 8.17
CA LEU A 55 10.85 -10.14 7.75
C LEU A 55 11.54 -9.36 8.88
N ARG A 56 10.97 -9.39 10.10
CA ARG A 56 11.55 -8.68 11.26
C ARG A 56 12.96 -9.17 11.58
N ALA A 57 13.22 -10.46 11.47
CA ALA A 57 14.52 -11.07 11.77
C ALA A 57 15.64 -10.66 10.80
N GLN A 58 15.29 -10.18 9.60
CA GLN A 58 16.26 -9.77 8.58
C GLN A 58 16.79 -8.35 8.75
N PHE A 59 16.19 -7.55 9.64
CA PHE A 59 16.57 -6.15 9.83
C PHE A 59 17.07 -5.89 11.24
N PRO A 60 17.99 -4.91 11.41
CA PRO A 60 18.51 -4.54 12.72
C PRO A 60 17.41 -3.98 13.64
N ALA A 61 17.68 -3.95 14.94
CA ALA A 61 16.76 -3.41 15.93
C ALA A 61 16.40 -1.93 15.68
N THR A 62 17.28 -1.19 15.02
CA THR A 62 17.11 0.21 14.64
C THR A 62 16.27 0.44 13.37
N ALA A 63 15.72 -0.60 12.74
CA ALA A 63 14.82 -0.46 11.59
C ALA A 63 13.42 -0.04 12.03
N LEU A 64 12.79 0.85 11.26
CA LEU A 64 11.39 1.25 11.41
C LEU A 64 10.50 0.44 10.47
N PHE A 65 9.49 -0.20 11.02
CA PHE A 65 8.47 -0.91 10.26
C PHE A 65 7.20 -0.06 10.14
N VAL A 66 6.78 0.17 8.92
CA VAL A 66 5.64 1.05 8.61
C VAL A 66 4.46 0.19 8.16
N PHE A 67 3.39 0.24 8.91
CA PHE A 67 2.15 -0.51 8.68
C PHE A 67 1.02 0.42 8.21
N PHE A 68 -0.01 -0.14 7.58
CA PHE A 68 -1.08 0.65 6.96
C PHE A 68 -2.46 0.29 7.49
N ASN A 69 -3.20 1.26 8.01
CA ASN A 69 -4.61 1.14 8.41
C ASN A 69 -4.90 -0.14 9.22
N LYS A 70 -5.54 -1.12 8.58
CA LYS A 70 -6.07 -2.35 9.21
C LYS A 70 -5.01 -3.42 9.40
N VAL A 71 -4.06 -3.18 10.29
CA VAL A 71 -2.89 -4.06 10.51
C VAL A 71 -3.25 -5.47 11.00
N TYR A 72 -4.42 -5.66 11.63
CA TYR A 72 -4.91 -6.97 12.07
C TYR A 72 -5.13 -7.97 10.92
N LYS A 73 -4.95 -7.53 9.68
CA LYS A 73 -4.94 -8.41 8.51
C LYS A 73 -3.57 -9.02 8.22
N VAL A 74 -2.52 -8.49 8.81
CA VAL A 74 -1.14 -8.97 8.63
C VAL A 74 -0.45 -9.26 9.97
N LEU A 75 -0.91 -8.67 11.06
CA LEU A 75 -0.43 -8.95 12.41
C LEU A 75 -1.45 -9.82 13.15
N ASP A 76 -1.03 -10.97 13.62
CA ASP A 76 -1.79 -11.88 14.49
C ASP A 76 -1.48 -11.66 15.98
N ARG A 77 -0.38 -10.95 16.29
CA ARG A 77 0.12 -10.65 17.63
C ARG A 77 0.82 -9.29 17.66
N PRO A 78 1.09 -8.72 18.86
CA PRO A 78 1.82 -7.48 19.00
C PRO A 78 3.20 -7.53 18.29
N PHE A 79 3.54 -6.44 17.60
CA PHE A 79 4.80 -6.31 16.87
C PHE A 79 5.87 -5.66 17.74
N HIS A 80 6.88 -6.42 18.13
CA HIS A 80 8.00 -5.95 18.97
C HIS A 80 9.15 -5.42 18.11
N GLY A 81 9.02 -4.17 17.64
CA GLY A 81 10.01 -3.43 16.88
C GLY A 81 9.54 -2.00 16.65
N HIS A 82 10.46 -1.10 16.31
CA HIS A 82 10.07 0.27 16.02
C HIS A 82 9.03 0.28 14.90
N SER A 83 7.91 0.89 15.18
CA SER A 83 6.74 0.84 14.32
C SER A 83 6.07 2.20 14.15
N LEU A 84 5.61 2.47 12.94
CA LEU A 84 4.81 3.62 12.56
C LEU A 84 3.55 3.12 11.87
N LEU A 85 2.39 3.65 12.26
CA LEU A 85 1.13 3.33 11.63
C LEU A 85 0.71 4.45 10.68
N ILE A 86 0.45 4.12 9.44
CA ILE A 86 -0.14 5.05 8.47
C ILE A 86 -1.66 4.95 8.54
N SER A 87 -2.31 6.05 8.86
CA SER A 87 -3.77 6.19 8.80
C SER A 87 -4.16 7.16 7.70
N ARG A 88 -5.12 6.80 6.87
CA ARG A 88 -5.57 7.63 5.77
C ARG A 88 -6.82 8.41 6.11
N GLY A 89 -6.87 9.68 5.75
CA GLY A 89 -7.96 10.63 6.03
C GLY A 89 -9.21 10.47 5.16
N GLN A 90 -9.51 9.29 4.65
CA GLN A 90 -10.71 9.05 3.84
C GLN A 90 -11.98 8.97 4.69
N PRO A 91 -13.13 9.49 4.22
CA PRO A 91 -14.41 9.38 4.92
C PRO A 91 -15.00 7.97 4.87
N ARG A 92 -14.40 7.04 4.12
CA ARG A 92 -14.85 5.65 3.91
C ARG A 92 -13.66 4.70 3.79
N GLY A 93 -13.94 3.44 3.51
CA GLY A 93 -12.92 2.45 3.15
C GLY A 93 -12.12 1.94 4.35
N ALA A 94 -10.81 2.11 4.32
CA ALA A 94 -9.88 1.59 5.32
C ALA A 94 -9.62 2.56 6.49
N ASN A 95 -10.25 3.74 6.54
CA ASN A 95 -10.07 4.71 7.62
C ASN A 95 -10.50 4.10 8.96
N ILE A 96 -9.53 3.94 9.86
CA ILE A 96 -9.73 3.31 11.16
C ILE A 96 -10.51 4.20 12.15
N VAL A 97 -10.39 5.53 12.00
CA VAL A 97 -11.16 6.51 12.81
C VAL A 97 -12.64 6.43 12.42
N TYR A 98 -12.93 6.55 11.13
CA TYR A 98 -14.31 6.48 10.62
C TYR A 98 -15.02 5.18 11.01
N ARG A 99 -14.28 4.09 11.19
CA ARG A 99 -14.83 2.77 11.55
C ARG A 99 -14.83 2.50 13.06
N GLY A 100 -14.27 3.39 13.87
CA GLY A 100 -14.12 3.15 15.31
C GLY A 100 -13.12 2.03 15.66
N GLU A 101 -12.18 1.75 14.76
CA GLU A 101 -11.23 0.61 14.89
C GLU A 101 -9.87 1.04 15.44
N VAL A 102 -9.68 2.28 15.90
CA VAL A 102 -8.39 2.80 16.36
C VAL A 102 -7.80 1.93 17.47
N GLY A 103 -8.55 1.64 18.53
CA GLY A 103 -8.09 0.81 19.65
C GLY A 103 -7.71 -0.61 19.21
N GLU A 104 -8.51 -1.20 18.28
CA GLU A 104 -8.25 -2.53 17.73
C GLU A 104 -6.97 -2.61 16.91
N VAL A 105 -6.55 -1.51 16.32
CA VAL A 105 -5.34 -1.43 15.52
C VAL A 105 -4.12 -1.09 16.38
N VAL A 106 -4.25 -0.09 17.27
CA VAL A 106 -3.12 0.39 18.10
C VAL A 106 -2.64 -0.67 19.11
N LYS A 107 -3.51 -1.57 19.56
CA LYS A 107 -3.12 -2.66 20.49
C LYS A 107 -2.02 -3.59 19.95
N PHE A 108 -1.79 -3.62 18.63
CA PHE A 108 -0.69 -4.38 18.03
C PHE A 108 0.68 -3.71 18.19
N PHE A 109 0.74 -2.49 18.68
CA PHE A 109 1.97 -1.71 18.82
C PHE A 109 2.29 -1.44 20.29
N PRO A 110 3.22 -2.20 20.90
CA PRO A 110 3.69 -1.92 22.25
C PRO A 110 4.26 -0.50 22.37
N LYS A 111 3.89 0.20 23.43
CA LYS A 111 4.22 1.63 23.61
C LYS A 111 5.71 1.95 23.49
N ASP A 112 6.58 1.06 23.95
CA ASP A 112 8.04 1.28 23.97
C ASP A 112 8.67 1.35 22.56
N TYR A 113 7.99 0.79 21.54
CA TYR A 113 8.46 0.73 20.16
C TYR A 113 7.60 1.52 19.19
N PHE A 114 6.49 2.06 19.67
CA PHE A 114 5.54 2.74 18.81
C PHE A 114 5.90 4.21 18.65
N VAL A 115 6.45 4.57 17.48
CA VAL A 115 6.73 5.96 17.09
C VAL A 115 5.45 6.79 17.05
N GLY A 116 4.35 6.19 16.60
CA GLY A 116 3.03 6.81 16.57
C GLY A 116 2.28 6.56 15.27
N ILE A 117 1.34 7.46 15.00
CA ILE A 117 0.50 7.44 13.80
C ILE A 117 0.90 8.60 12.90
N LEU A 118 1.12 8.31 11.62
CA LEU A 118 1.16 9.32 10.55
C LEU A 118 -0.20 9.31 9.85
N ASN A 119 -1.00 10.33 10.09
CA ASN A 119 -2.27 10.53 9.40
C ASN A 119 -2.01 11.29 8.09
N ILE A 120 -2.30 10.64 6.95
CA ILE A 120 -2.02 11.18 5.61
C ILE A 120 -3.30 11.52 4.85
N ARG A 121 -3.19 12.52 3.97
CA ARG A 121 -4.20 12.94 3.00
C ARG A 121 -3.60 12.83 1.60
N LEU A 122 -4.32 12.17 0.66
CA LEU A 122 -3.85 11.86 -0.69
C LEU A 122 -4.78 12.34 -1.80
N GLY A 123 -6.00 12.73 -1.47
CA GLY A 123 -6.98 13.22 -2.42
C GLY A 123 -7.69 14.47 -1.92
N PRO A 124 -8.21 15.32 -2.82
CA PRO A 124 -8.86 16.59 -2.45
C PRO A 124 -10.09 16.39 -1.56
N GLU A 125 -10.79 15.28 -1.73
CA GLU A 125 -11.99 14.92 -0.96
C GLU A 125 -11.69 14.36 0.44
N GLU A 126 -10.42 14.07 0.73
CA GLU A 126 -10.01 13.53 2.01
C GLU A 126 -9.76 14.63 3.02
N LYS A 127 -9.92 14.32 4.30
CA LYS A 127 -9.63 15.22 5.41
C LYS A 127 -8.72 14.51 6.41
N LEU A 128 -7.74 15.24 6.93
CA LEU A 128 -6.94 14.75 8.05
C LEU A 128 -7.85 14.66 9.29
N ASN A 129 -7.78 13.54 9.98
CA ASN A 129 -8.49 13.37 11.25
C ASN A 129 -7.76 14.14 12.35
N PRO A 130 -8.46 14.84 13.26
CA PRO A 130 -7.84 15.44 14.44
C PRO A 130 -7.10 14.43 15.29
N ALA A 131 -6.00 14.81 15.93
CA ALA A 131 -5.22 13.91 16.80
C ALA A 131 -6.06 13.29 17.93
N ALA A 132 -7.07 14.01 18.43
CA ALA A 132 -8.00 13.53 19.46
C ALA A 132 -8.78 12.28 19.02
N ASP A 133 -9.06 12.10 17.72
CA ASP A 133 -9.78 10.96 17.18
C ASP A 133 -8.98 9.65 17.29
N PHE A 134 -7.67 9.73 17.54
CA PHE A 134 -6.78 8.57 17.66
C PHE A 134 -6.62 8.05 19.09
N GLN A 135 -7.56 8.37 19.99
CA GLN A 135 -7.67 7.80 21.34
C GLN A 135 -6.39 7.95 22.18
N GLY A 136 -5.70 9.08 22.06
CA GLY A 136 -4.46 9.38 22.77
C GLY A 136 -3.20 8.74 22.19
N ALA A 137 -3.27 8.05 21.05
CA ALA A 137 -2.08 7.60 20.34
C ALA A 137 -1.29 8.80 19.80
N PRO A 138 0.05 8.80 19.92
CA PRO A 138 0.89 9.86 19.38
C PRO A 138 0.64 10.01 17.88
N THR A 139 0.18 11.17 17.44
CA THR A 139 -0.26 11.37 16.05
C THR A 139 0.33 12.63 15.44
N GLY A 140 0.89 12.47 14.27
CA GLY A 140 1.28 13.56 13.39
C GLY A 140 0.54 13.47 12.04
N HIS A 141 0.65 14.53 11.25
CA HIS A 141 -0.13 14.71 10.03
C HIS A 141 0.77 15.02 8.85
N LEU A 142 0.31 14.66 7.65
CA LEU A 142 0.98 15.02 6.41
C LEU A 142 -0.04 15.11 5.26
N ASP A 143 -0.09 16.24 4.58
CA ASP A 143 -0.86 16.44 3.36
C ASP A 143 0.04 16.18 2.15
N LEU A 144 -0.27 15.13 1.38
CA LEU A 144 0.44 14.74 0.18
C LEU A 144 -0.39 14.97 -1.09
N VAL A 145 -1.51 15.69 -1.02
CA VAL A 145 -2.36 15.95 -2.20
C VAL A 145 -1.57 16.69 -3.28
N GLY A 146 -0.90 17.80 -2.94
CA GLY A 146 -0.08 18.55 -3.87
C GLY A 146 1.07 17.71 -4.43
N PHE A 147 1.77 16.96 -3.58
CA PHE A 147 2.85 16.07 -4.01
C PHE A 147 2.41 15.02 -5.04
N CYS A 148 1.22 14.42 -4.85
CA CYS A 148 0.71 13.38 -5.75
C CYS A 148 0.04 13.93 -7.01
N SER A 149 -0.58 15.11 -6.95
CA SER A 149 -1.33 15.70 -8.09
C SER A 149 -0.45 16.01 -9.29
N ASP A 150 0.83 16.24 -9.07
CA ASP A 150 1.77 16.62 -10.13
C ASP A 150 2.07 15.50 -11.13
N PHE A 151 1.84 14.24 -10.74
CA PHE A 151 2.23 13.10 -11.57
C PHE A 151 1.24 11.92 -11.57
N TYR A 152 0.23 11.91 -10.71
CA TYR A 152 -0.68 10.76 -10.63
C TYR A 152 -1.82 10.85 -11.65
N THR A 153 -2.31 9.70 -12.09
CA THR A 153 -3.36 9.58 -13.11
C THR A 153 -4.61 10.36 -12.72
N GLU A 154 -5.08 11.22 -13.62
CA GLU A 154 -6.29 12.03 -13.42
C GLU A 154 -7.51 11.16 -13.10
N GLY A 155 -8.34 11.61 -12.17
CA GLY A 155 -9.55 10.90 -11.72
C GLY A 155 -9.26 9.65 -10.88
N LYS A 156 -8.00 9.34 -10.58
CA LYS A 156 -7.57 8.27 -9.68
C LYS A 156 -6.94 8.84 -8.43
N THR A 157 -6.82 8.00 -7.41
CA THR A 157 -6.18 8.36 -6.14
C THR A 157 -5.10 7.34 -5.82
N PRO A 158 -3.88 7.74 -5.44
CA PRO A 158 -2.81 6.81 -5.14
C PRO A 158 -3.12 5.92 -3.93
N THR A 159 -2.55 4.72 -3.90
CA THR A 159 -2.54 3.94 -2.67
C THR A 159 -1.64 4.59 -1.63
N SER A 160 -1.96 4.39 -0.34
CA SER A 160 -1.14 4.95 0.75
C SER A 160 0.30 4.44 0.69
N GLY A 161 0.49 3.17 0.34
CA GLY A 161 1.81 2.57 0.24
C GLY A 161 2.65 3.14 -0.89
N PHE A 162 2.04 3.35 -2.07
CA PHE A 162 2.70 3.97 -3.21
C PHE A 162 3.11 5.42 -2.92
N ALA A 163 2.15 6.24 -2.48
CA ALA A 163 2.41 7.65 -2.19
C ALA A 163 3.50 7.82 -1.13
N LEU A 164 3.46 7.01 -0.07
CA LEU A 164 4.48 7.05 0.97
C LEU A 164 5.85 6.61 0.46
N ALA A 165 5.94 5.55 -0.35
CA ALA A 165 7.20 5.08 -0.92
C ALA A 165 7.88 6.15 -1.77
N LEU A 166 7.12 6.88 -2.60
CA LEU A 166 7.65 7.97 -3.41
C LEU A 166 8.05 9.17 -2.54
N TRP A 167 7.20 9.59 -1.62
CA TRP A 167 7.51 10.69 -0.73
C TRP A 167 8.77 10.43 0.12
N LEU A 168 8.92 9.23 0.69
CA LEU A 168 10.14 8.84 1.40
C LEU A 168 11.38 8.89 0.51
N SER A 169 11.24 8.46 -0.75
CA SER A 169 12.33 8.50 -1.73
C SER A 169 12.75 9.95 -2.05
N ASP A 170 11.78 10.89 -2.05
CA ASP A 170 12.04 12.32 -2.27
C ASP A 170 12.72 12.98 -1.08
N LEU A 171 12.46 12.51 0.14
CA LEU A 171 13.09 13.02 1.37
C LEU A 171 14.61 12.78 1.43
N LYS A 172 15.17 11.91 0.59
CA LYS A 172 16.59 11.57 0.54
C LYS A 172 17.14 11.17 1.92
N LEU A 173 16.45 10.21 2.54
CA LEU A 173 16.83 9.68 3.85
C LEU A 173 18.17 8.92 3.76
N PRO A 174 18.97 8.86 4.85
CA PRO A 174 20.25 8.17 4.84
C PRO A 174 20.09 6.63 4.75
N GLY A 175 19.02 6.09 5.31
CA GLY A 175 18.71 4.66 5.29
C GLY A 175 17.91 4.21 4.09
N PRO A 176 18.06 2.93 3.67
CA PRO A 176 17.30 2.37 2.56
C PRO A 176 15.80 2.23 2.91
N ILE A 177 14.98 2.40 1.88
CA ILE A 177 13.53 2.19 1.91
C ILE A 177 13.25 0.81 1.32
N VAL A 178 12.59 -0.05 2.09
CA VAL A 178 12.30 -1.44 1.70
C VAL A 178 10.80 -1.63 1.61
N LEU A 179 10.34 -2.24 0.52
CA LEU A 179 8.93 -2.58 0.30
C LEU A 179 8.72 -4.08 0.46
N ALA A 180 7.89 -4.50 1.41
CA ALA A 180 7.52 -5.89 1.63
C ALA A 180 6.04 -6.12 1.30
N GLY A 181 5.75 -7.09 0.42
CA GLY A 181 4.38 -7.47 0.07
C GLY A 181 3.67 -6.58 -0.98
N PHE A 182 4.37 -5.66 -1.65
CA PHE A 182 3.81 -4.74 -2.65
C PHE A 182 3.65 -5.41 -4.02
N SER A 183 2.82 -6.44 -4.13
CA SER A 183 2.68 -7.22 -5.36
C SER A 183 1.54 -6.79 -6.29
N ALA A 184 0.59 -5.96 -5.83
CA ALA A 184 -0.66 -5.61 -6.51
C ALA A 184 -1.47 -6.83 -7.03
N ARG A 185 -1.29 -7.99 -6.42
CA ARG A 185 -2.03 -9.21 -6.76
C ARG A 185 -3.31 -9.31 -5.96
N ARG A 186 -4.37 -9.81 -6.59
CA ARG A 186 -5.58 -10.19 -5.87
C ARG A 186 -5.26 -11.41 -4.98
N SER A 187 -5.77 -11.37 -3.74
CA SER A 187 -5.79 -12.55 -2.88
C SER A 187 -7.22 -12.80 -2.37
N GLN A 188 -7.41 -13.84 -1.59
CA GLN A 188 -8.72 -14.10 -0.98
C GLN A 188 -9.15 -12.97 -0.02
N MET A 189 -8.19 -12.30 0.62
CA MET A 189 -8.42 -11.23 1.59
C MET A 189 -8.43 -9.83 0.98
N TRP A 190 -7.87 -9.65 -0.24
CA TRP A 190 -7.67 -8.35 -0.85
C TRP A 190 -8.23 -8.23 -2.25
N ARG A 191 -9.03 -7.19 -2.46
CA ARG A 191 -9.55 -6.81 -3.79
C ARG A 191 -8.68 -5.71 -4.36
N VAL A 192 -8.40 -5.80 -5.65
CA VAL A 192 -7.86 -4.68 -6.42
C VAL A 192 -8.99 -3.68 -6.62
N VAL A 193 -8.85 -2.48 -6.05
CA VAL A 193 -9.87 -1.43 -6.10
C VAL A 193 -9.64 -0.56 -7.32
N SER A 194 -10.70 -0.30 -8.10
CA SER A 194 -10.63 0.48 -9.35
C SER A 194 -10.32 1.98 -9.15
N ALA A 195 -10.39 2.48 -7.91
CA ALA A 195 -10.02 3.86 -7.58
C ALA A 195 -8.53 4.15 -7.75
N HIS A 196 -7.68 3.12 -7.84
CA HIS A 196 -6.23 3.23 -7.98
C HIS A 196 -5.79 2.83 -9.37
N ASP A 197 -4.70 3.41 -9.86
CA ASP A 197 -4.03 2.96 -11.08
C ASP A 197 -2.90 1.99 -10.72
N TRP A 198 -3.24 0.73 -10.60
CA TRP A 198 -2.32 -0.33 -10.20
C TRP A 198 -1.17 -0.55 -11.19
N SER A 199 -1.42 -0.36 -12.49
CA SER A 199 -0.39 -0.50 -13.52
C SER A 199 0.65 0.60 -13.40
N PHE A 200 0.19 1.84 -13.25
CA PHE A 200 1.04 3.00 -13.02
C PHE A 200 1.88 2.82 -11.75
N GLU A 201 1.24 2.52 -10.61
CA GLU A 201 1.94 2.33 -9.33
C GLU A 201 3.02 1.24 -9.41
N GLN A 202 2.70 0.08 -9.97
CA GLN A 202 3.67 -1.01 -10.10
C GLN A 202 4.81 -0.67 -11.05
N THR A 203 4.55 0.07 -12.12
CA THR A 203 5.58 0.54 -13.05
C THR A 203 6.57 1.44 -12.32
N PHE A 204 6.07 2.43 -11.59
CA PHE A 204 6.91 3.36 -10.84
C PHE A 204 7.72 2.68 -9.74
N LEU A 205 7.10 1.84 -8.92
CA LEU A 205 7.82 1.11 -7.86
C LEU A 205 8.96 0.25 -8.43
N ARG A 206 8.74 -0.41 -9.55
CA ARG A 206 9.80 -1.18 -10.24
C ARG A 206 10.88 -0.29 -10.80
N LEU A 207 10.52 0.86 -11.37
CA LEU A 207 11.48 1.85 -11.88
C LEU A 207 12.34 2.37 -10.73
N PHE A 208 11.76 2.76 -9.61
CA PHE A 208 12.47 3.24 -8.42
C PHE A 208 13.39 2.16 -7.82
N ALA A 209 12.95 0.90 -7.86
CA ALA A 209 13.80 -0.22 -7.43
C ALA A 209 15.01 -0.40 -8.37
N ARG A 210 14.83 -0.28 -9.70
CA ARG A 210 15.95 -0.35 -10.67
C ARG A 210 16.92 0.82 -10.52
N LEU A 211 16.43 2.00 -10.13
CA LEU A 211 17.25 3.18 -9.86
C LEU A 211 17.91 3.15 -8.46
N GLY A 212 17.71 2.08 -7.69
CA GLY A 212 18.27 1.96 -6.34
C GLY A 212 17.65 2.90 -5.30
N LYS A 213 16.53 3.57 -5.63
CA LYS A 213 15.84 4.49 -4.71
C LYS A 213 15.03 3.75 -3.62
N ILE A 214 14.58 2.55 -3.93
CA ILE A 214 13.88 1.64 -3.01
C ILE A 214 14.37 0.21 -3.24
N THR A 215 14.14 -0.67 -2.27
CA THR A 215 14.39 -2.11 -2.38
C THR A 215 13.07 -2.87 -2.27
N ILE A 216 12.82 -3.83 -3.16
CA ILE A 216 11.65 -4.72 -3.05
C ILE A 216 12.09 -6.00 -2.36
N HIS A 217 11.57 -6.24 -1.15
CA HIS A 217 11.86 -7.44 -0.37
C HIS A 217 11.36 -8.70 -1.07
N GLY A 218 12.16 -9.76 -1.07
CA GLY A 218 11.87 -11.00 -1.78
C GLY A 218 12.28 -10.98 -3.26
N GLY A 219 12.86 -9.86 -3.69
CA GLY A 219 13.35 -9.65 -5.05
C GLY A 219 12.23 -9.45 -6.07
N VAL A 220 12.57 -8.78 -7.15
CA VAL A 220 11.78 -8.90 -8.39
C VAL A 220 12.20 -10.24 -8.97
N SER A 221 11.28 -11.21 -9.12
CA SER A 221 11.54 -12.42 -9.91
C SER A 221 12.26 -11.98 -11.19
N LEU A 222 13.46 -12.51 -11.44
CA LEU A 222 14.27 -12.14 -12.57
C LEU A 222 13.40 -12.25 -13.82
N ASN A 223 13.01 -11.09 -14.35
CA ASN A 223 12.16 -11.01 -15.52
C ASN A 223 12.86 -11.76 -16.66
N PRO A 224 12.25 -12.75 -17.32
CA PRO A 224 12.86 -13.49 -18.43
C PRO A 224 13.43 -12.59 -19.51
N TYR A 225 12.82 -11.42 -19.73
CA TYR A 225 13.31 -10.43 -20.71
C TYR A 225 14.64 -9.78 -20.28
N ILE A 226 14.92 -9.65 -19.00
CA ILE A 226 16.23 -9.19 -18.51
C ILE A 226 17.30 -10.24 -18.82
N ARG A 227 17.03 -11.52 -18.56
CA ARG A 227 17.93 -12.63 -18.91
C ARG A 227 18.16 -12.73 -20.40
N LEU A 228 17.13 -12.44 -21.20
CA LEU A 228 17.23 -12.39 -22.65
C LEU A 228 18.21 -11.26 -23.08
N ALA A 229 18.07 -10.07 -22.52
CA ALA A 229 18.95 -8.93 -22.79
C ALA A 229 20.41 -9.21 -22.35
N GLU A 230 20.61 -9.89 -21.23
CA GLU A 230 21.94 -10.29 -20.75
C GLU A 230 22.59 -11.36 -21.65
N ARG A 231 21.79 -12.25 -22.23
CA ARG A 231 22.25 -13.36 -23.09
C ARG A 231 22.54 -12.91 -24.51
N PHE A 232 21.75 -12.00 -25.07
CA PHE A 232 21.79 -11.50 -26.43
C PHE A 232 22.13 -10.01 -26.41
N THR A 233 23.38 -9.69 -26.14
CA THR A 233 23.88 -8.32 -25.95
C THR A 233 23.81 -7.47 -27.22
N GLU A 234 23.70 -8.12 -28.39
CA GLU A 234 23.48 -7.48 -29.70
C GLU A 234 22.07 -6.91 -29.87
N ILE A 235 21.10 -7.32 -29.06
CA ILE A 235 19.72 -6.81 -29.09
C ILE A 235 19.57 -5.72 -28.03
N PRO A 236 19.31 -4.46 -28.43
CA PRO A 236 19.07 -3.40 -27.45
C PRO A 236 17.94 -3.77 -26.47
N PRO A 237 18.08 -3.55 -25.16
CA PRO A 237 17.03 -3.82 -24.18
C PRO A 237 15.70 -3.11 -24.50
N ALA A 238 15.74 -1.96 -25.20
CA ALA A 238 14.57 -1.24 -25.64
C ALA A 238 13.75 -2.03 -26.66
N GLU A 239 14.40 -2.73 -27.60
CA GLU A 239 13.74 -3.56 -28.62
C GLU A 239 13.05 -4.77 -27.98
N ILE A 240 13.71 -5.40 -27.00
CA ILE A 240 13.11 -6.50 -26.24
C ILE A 240 11.88 -6.01 -25.47
N ALA A 241 11.96 -4.82 -24.85
CA ALA A 241 10.85 -4.23 -24.13
C ALA A 241 9.69 -3.85 -25.06
N LEU A 242 9.98 -3.31 -26.24
CA LEU A 242 8.98 -2.96 -27.24
C LEU A 242 8.25 -4.21 -27.75
N ALA A 243 8.98 -5.22 -28.21
CA ALA A 243 8.40 -6.48 -28.67
C ALA A 243 7.56 -7.16 -27.58
N ALA A 244 8.03 -7.14 -26.33
CA ALA A 244 7.25 -7.68 -25.21
C ALA A 244 5.96 -6.86 -24.97
N ALA A 245 6.01 -5.54 -25.09
CA ALA A 245 4.84 -4.67 -24.94
C ALA A 245 3.82 -4.90 -26.07
N GLU A 246 4.27 -5.06 -27.32
CA GLU A 246 3.43 -5.39 -28.48
C GLU A 246 2.68 -6.71 -28.26
N VAL A 247 3.40 -7.78 -27.92
CA VAL A 247 2.80 -9.09 -27.64
C VAL A 247 1.80 -9.03 -26.47
N LEU A 248 2.14 -8.30 -25.41
CA LEU A 248 1.22 -8.14 -24.27
C LEU A 248 -0.03 -7.33 -24.66
N SER A 249 0.12 -6.30 -25.49
CA SER A 249 -1.00 -5.49 -26.00
C SER A 249 -1.95 -6.33 -26.86
N GLU A 250 -1.40 -7.14 -27.79
CA GLU A 250 -2.19 -8.06 -28.61
C GLU A 250 -2.95 -9.09 -27.77
N ARG A 251 -2.29 -9.67 -26.78
CA ARG A 251 -2.92 -10.64 -25.86
C ARG A 251 -4.00 -10.00 -25.01
N LEU A 252 -3.80 -8.76 -24.58
CA LEU A 252 -4.80 -8.01 -23.80
C LEU A 252 -6.02 -7.71 -24.68
N GLY A 253 -5.83 -7.24 -25.91
CA GLY A 253 -6.90 -7.00 -26.88
C GLY A 253 -7.72 -8.28 -27.17
N ASN A 254 -7.06 -9.41 -27.33
CA ASN A 254 -7.74 -10.68 -27.49
C ASN A 254 -8.55 -11.09 -26.22
N THR A 255 -8.00 -10.82 -25.04
CA THR A 255 -8.71 -11.09 -23.77
C THR A 255 -9.93 -10.22 -23.61
N ASP A 256 -9.86 -8.94 -23.97
CA ASP A 256 -11.00 -8.01 -23.93
C ASP A 256 -12.11 -8.48 -24.87
N ALA A 257 -11.78 -8.93 -26.08
CA ALA A 257 -12.74 -9.49 -27.02
C ALA A 257 -13.45 -10.74 -26.47
N GLU A 258 -12.73 -11.64 -25.78
CA GLU A 258 -13.31 -12.80 -25.13
C GLU A 258 -14.21 -12.42 -23.94
N VAL A 259 -13.80 -11.41 -23.15
CA VAL A 259 -14.62 -10.85 -22.05
C VAL A 259 -15.91 -10.25 -22.59
N ASP A 260 -15.85 -9.46 -23.66
CA ASP A 260 -17.03 -8.87 -24.31
C ASP A 260 -17.97 -9.95 -24.83
N ARG A 261 -17.43 -11.02 -25.40
CA ARG A 261 -18.21 -12.19 -25.83
C ARG A 261 -18.93 -12.86 -24.66
N LEU A 262 -18.25 -13.05 -23.52
CA LEU A 262 -18.86 -13.61 -22.30
C LEU A 262 -19.94 -12.69 -21.73
N ILE A 263 -19.71 -11.37 -21.74
CA ILE A 263 -20.72 -10.37 -21.31
C ILE A 263 -21.95 -10.44 -22.19
N SER A 264 -21.77 -10.54 -23.52
CA SER A 264 -22.90 -10.62 -24.45
C SER A 264 -23.73 -11.89 -24.25
N LEU A 265 -23.08 -13.05 -24.03
CA LEU A 265 -23.76 -14.30 -23.69
C LEU A 265 -24.51 -14.21 -22.35
N THR A 266 -23.90 -13.57 -21.34
CA THR A 266 -24.57 -13.37 -20.05
C THR A 266 -25.77 -12.47 -20.14
N ASN A 267 -25.77 -11.45 -21.01
CA ASN A 267 -26.88 -10.57 -21.26
C ASN A 267 -28.06 -11.33 -21.93
N VAL A 268 -27.77 -12.26 -22.84
CA VAL A 268 -28.81 -13.16 -23.45
C VAL A 268 -29.46 -14.02 -22.37
N ILE A 269 -28.67 -14.63 -21.47
CA ILE A 269 -29.19 -15.45 -20.37
C ILE A 269 -30.06 -14.61 -19.42
N ARG A 270 -29.65 -13.40 -19.07
CA ARG A 270 -30.45 -12.46 -18.26
C ARG A 270 -31.78 -12.11 -18.92
N SER A 271 -31.76 -11.85 -20.22
CA SER A 271 -32.98 -11.54 -20.98
C SER A 271 -33.92 -12.74 -21.01
N MET A 272 -33.40 -13.95 -21.15
CA MET A 272 -34.18 -15.19 -21.06
C MET A 272 -34.78 -15.40 -19.66
N ASP A 273 -34.02 -15.18 -18.59
CA ASP A 273 -34.52 -15.28 -17.20
C ASP A 273 -35.65 -14.25 -16.95
N GLN A 274 -35.51 -13.03 -17.46
CA GLN A 274 -36.54 -12.00 -17.36
C GLN A 274 -37.81 -12.39 -18.13
N LEU A 275 -37.67 -12.97 -19.32
CA LEU A 275 -38.80 -13.49 -20.11
C LEU A 275 -39.50 -14.65 -19.39
N LEU A 276 -38.74 -15.60 -18.86
CA LEU A 276 -39.28 -16.74 -18.10
C LEU A 276 -39.98 -16.28 -16.81
N ARG A 277 -39.51 -15.25 -16.15
CA ARG A 277 -40.18 -14.65 -14.97
C ARG A 277 -41.49 -13.95 -15.35
N ARG A 278 -41.58 -13.36 -16.55
CA ARG A 278 -42.80 -12.74 -17.06
C ARG A 278 -43.88 -13.78 -17.47
N VAL A 279 -43.46 -14.94 -17.92
CA VAL A 279 -44.35 -16.05 -18.39
C VAL A 279 -44.74 -16.98 -17.24
N ARG A 280 -44.19 -16.85 -16.01
CA ARG A 280 -44.63 -17.66 -14.87
C ARG A 280 -46.10 -17.41 -14.55
N PRO A 281 -46.99 -18.44 -14.69
CA PRO A 281 -48.40 -18.30 -14.40
C PRO A 281 -48.62 -17.92 -12.91
N SER A 282 -49.63 -17.06 -12.67
CA SER A 282 -49.94 -16.47 -11.35
C SER A 282 -50.34 -17.50 -10.27
N PHE A 283 -50.66 -18.75 -10.64
CA PHE A 283 -51.03 -19.80 -9.68
C PHE A 283 -49.87 -20.38 -8.89
N LEU A 284 -48.61 -20.09 -9.24
CA LEU A 284 -47.41 -20.50 -8.48
C LEU A 284 -47.01 -19.51 -7.39
N ARG A 285 -47.73 -18.39 -7.23
CA ARG A 285 -47.57 -17.49 -6.09
C ARG A 285 -48.27 -18.08 -4.87
N ARG A 286 -47.62 -18.99 -4.12
CA ARG A 286 -48.06 -19.34 -2.77
C ARG A 286 -48.02 -18.07 -1.92
N LYS A 287 -49.24 -17.56 -1.56
CA LYS A 287 -49.33 -16.55 -0.48
C LYS A 287 -48.80 -17.19 0.80
N PRO A 288 -47.94 -16.51 1.59
CA PRO A 288 -47.60 -16.97 2.93
C PRO A 288 -48.91 -17.02 3.73
N LYS A 289 -49.22 -18.18 4.34
CA LYS A 289 -50.31 -18.32 5.31
C LYS A 289 -49.97 -17.40 6.51
N ARG A 290 -50.89 -16.46 6.81
CA ARG A 290 -50.87 -15.76 8.08
C ARG A 290 -51.04 -16.78 9.20
N PRO A 291 -50.27 -16.71 10.31
CA PRO A 291 -50.55 -17.52 11.49
C PRO A 291 -51.90 -17.13 12.07
N PRO A 292 -52.68 -18.10 12.65
CA PRO A 292 -53.94 -17.81 13.29
C PRO A 292 -53.75 -16.94 14.50
N GLY A 293 -54.64 -15.97 14.72
CA GLY A 293 -54.55 -14.86 15.65
C GLY A 293 -54.45 -15.23 17.10
N GLU A 294 -53.80 -14.36 17.85
CA GLU A 294 -54.03 -14.10 19.24
C GLU A 294 -55.05 -12.96 19.35
N GLN A 295 -56.09 -13.24 20.09
CA GLN A 295 -57.07 -12.28 20.60
C GLN A 295 -56.50 -11.46 21.75
#